data_8dad393ac9467ec624f00bad78d0a48e
#
_entry.id   8dad393ac9467ec624f00bad78d0a48e
#
_cell.length_a   1.000
_cell.length_b   1.000
_cell.length_c   1.000
_cell.angle_alpha   90.00
_cell.angle_beta   90.00
_cell.angle_gamma   90.00
#
_symmetry.space_group_name_H-M   'P 1'
#
loop_
_entity.id
_entity.type
_entity.pdbx_description
1 polymer ?
#
loop_
_entity_poly.entity_id
_entity_poly.type
_entity_poly.pdbx_seq_one_letter_code
_entity_poly.pdbx_strand_id
1 'polypeptide(L)'
;MSVEGKAATLHHPKPDRIKPWERTLTQRYLERSQGPHTKITMPSSAHIQLWKTCKLHLKGHVSKQNMAVRLARYESKSGRDASHCRYESLHSSTCFGRVEFYFSFDVQMLALIQPFKVQRVGHFYQVTGMTAFKVIYIHQVQALVSLINNISEQKEYLIERDSAILF
;
A
#
# COMPACT_ATOMS: atom_id res chain seq x y z
N MET A 1 13.06 -11.18 -10.71
CA MET A 1 13.74 -10.00 -10.16
C MET A 1 12.97 -9.51 -8.96
N SER A 2 13.63 -9.18 -7.89
CA SER A 2 13.02 -8.67 -6.66
C SER A 2 13.93 -7.60 -6.05
N VAL A 3 13.33 -6.72 -5.25
CA VAL A 3 14.04 -5.71 -4.45
C VAL A 3 13.71 -5.96 -2.98
N GLU A 4 14.74 -6.13 -2.18
CA GLU A 4 14.62 -6.41 -0.75
C GLU A 4 14.91 -5.17 0.09
N GLY A 5 14.10 -4.97 1.12
CA GLY A 5 14.30 -3.99 2.18
C GLY A 5 14.15 -4.64 3.56
N LYS A 6 14.40 -3.89 4.63
CA LYS A 6 14.35 -4.41 6.00
C LYS A 6 12.98 -4.97 6.41
N ALA A 7 11.89 -4.49 5.82
CA ALA A 7 10.53 -4.84 6.21
C ALA A 7 9.67 -5.36 5.05
N ALA A 8 10.19 -5.37 3.83
CA ALA A 8 9.42 -5.77 2.67
C ALA A 8 10.29 -6.22 1.49
N THR A 9 9.72 -7.03 0.63
CA THR A 9 10.32 -7.43 -0.65
C THR A 9 9.33 -7.17 -1.78
N LEU A 10 9.78 -6.49 -2.84
CA LEU A 10 8.98 -6.23 -4.04
C LEU A 10 9.20 -7.32 -5.08
N HIS A 11 8.12 -7.75 -5.71
CA HIS A 11 8.12 -8.80 -6.71
C HIS A 11 7.28 -8.44 -7.93
N HIS A 12 7.52 -9.13 -9.01
CA HIS A 12 6.82 -9.02 -10.29
C HIS A 12 6.92 -7.60 -10.88
N PRO A 13 8.06 -7.25 -11.49
CA PRO A 13 8.23 -5.96 -12.14
C PRO A 13 7.17 -5.74 -13.23
N LYS A 14 6.69 -4.50 -13.32
CA LYS A 14 5.77 -4.05 -14.36
C LYS A 14 6.55 -3.35 -15.47
N PRO A 15 6.19 -3.58 -16.73
CA PRO A 15 6.83 -2.90 -17.87
C PRO A 15 6.41 -1.43 -18.00
N ASP A 16 5.32 -1.03 -17.33
CA ASP A 16 4.80 0.33 -17.39
C ASP A 16 5.77 1.33 -16.75
N ARG A 17 5.61 2.57 -17.11
CA ARG A 17 6.38 3.67 -16.54
C ARG A 17 5.50 4.55 -15.66
N ILE A 18 6.14 5.17 -14.66
CA ILE A 18 5.48 6.17 -13.81
C ILE A 18 5.01 7.36 -14.69
N LYS A 19 3.79 7.77 -14.46
CA LYS A 19 3.18 8.92 -15.15
C LYS A 19 3.69 10.25 -14.59
N PRO A 20 3.66 11.35 -15.37
CA PRO A 20 4.14 12.65 -14.91
C PRO A 20 3.49 13.14 -13.61
N TRP A 21 2.18 12.96 -13.44
CA TRP A 21 1.48 13.37 -12.22
C TRP A 21 1.86 12.52 -11.00
N GLU A 22 2.08 11.22 -11.20
CA GLU A 22 2.53 10.29 -10.15
C GLU A 22 3.95 10.68 -9.69
N ARG A 23 4.80 11.04 -10.62
CA ARG A 23 6.16 11.51 -10.35
C ARG A 23 6.15 12.81 -9.53
N THR A 24 5.31 13.78 -9.90
CA THR A 24 5.16 15.03 -9.17
C THR A 24 4.65 14.80 -7.75
N LEU A 25 3.68 13.92 -7.59
CA LEU A 25 3.13 13.54 -6.29
C LEU A 25 4.21 12.89 -5.41
N THR A 26 5.01 12.00 -5.98
CA THR A 26 6.12 11.33 -5.28
C THR A 26 7.17 12.32 -4.83
N GLN A 27 7.58 13.24 -5.71
CA GLN A 27 8.56 14.26 -5.36
C GLN A 27 8.09 15.12 -4.18
N ARG A 28 6.86 15.60 -4.23
CA ARG A 28 6.27 16.38 -3.13
C ARG A 28 6.22 15.59 -1.82
N TYR A 29 5.90 14.32 -1.89
CA TYR A 29 5.87 13.46 -0.71
C TYR A 29 7.25 13.28 -0.09
N LEU A 30 8.25 12.98 -0.90
CA LEU A 30 9.63 12.80 -0.44
C LEU A 30 10.21 14.08 0.16
N GLU A 31 9.98 15.22 -0.48
CA GLU A 31 10.41 16.53 0.04
C GLU A 31 9.79 16.83 1.40
N ARG A 32 8.51 16.54 1.59
CA ARG A 32 7.83 16.72 2.88
C ARG A 32 8.36 15.77 3.96
N SER A 33 8.66 14.54 3.59
CA SER A 33 9.13 13.52 4.54
C SER A 33 10.57 13.74 5.01
N GLN A 34 11.39 14.38 4.19
CA GLN A 34 12.82 14.63 4.48
C GLN A 34 13.10 16.04 5.03
N GLY A 35 12.09 16.90 5.08
CA GLY A 35 12.17 18.23 5.64
C GLY A 35 12.08 19.37 4.62
N PRO A 36 11.77 20.61 5.08
CA PRO A 36 11.42 21.73 4.19
C PRO A 36 12.57 22.27 3.36
N HIS A 37 13.80 21.93 3.70
CA HIS A 37 15.00 22.42 3.00
C HIS A 37 15.65 21.39 2.07
N THR A 38 15.08 20.20 1.99
CA THR A 38 15.62 19.13 1.16
C THR A 38 15.00 19.17 -0.23
N LYS A 39 15.78 19.50 -1.23
CA LYS A 39 15.39 19.33 -2.63
C LYS A 39 15.71 17.91 -3.07
N ILE A 40 14.69 17.20 -3.52
CA ILE A 40 14.85 15.87 -4.07
C ILE A 40 14.71 15.95 -5.58
N THR A 41 15.72 15.47 -6.27
CA THR A 41 15.65 15.29 -7.72
C THR A 41 15.18 13.88 -8.01
N MET A 42 13.96 13.76 -8.55
CA MET A 42 13.46 12.48 -9.01
C MET A 42 14.27 12.01 -10.22
N PRO A 43 14.65 10.72 -10.26
CA PRO A 43 15.29 10.16 -11.45
C PRO A 43 14.34 10.20 -12.65
N SER A 44 14.87 10.00 -13.85
CA SER A 44 14.00 9.84 -15.03
C SER A 44 13.08 8.63 -14.87
N SER A 45 11.94 8.65 -15.53
CA SER A 45 10.97 7.54 -15.45
C SER A 45 11.56 6.19 -15.86
N ALA A 46 12.63 6.18 -16.65
CA ALA A 46 13.34 4.96 -17.02
C ALA A 46 14.08 4.29 -15.85
N HIS A 47 14.43 5.04 -14.82
CA HIS A 47 15.13 4.54 -13.62
C HIS A 47 14.19 4.23 -12.45
N ILE A 48 12.89 4.44 -12.63
CA ILE A 48 11.86 4.10 -11.64
C ILE A 48 11.23 2.79 -12.07
N GLN A 49 11.43 1.74 -11.27
CA GLN A 49 10.84 0.43 -11.52
C GLN A 49 9.48 0.34 -10.85
N LEU A 50 8.44 -0.07 -11.59
CA LEU A 50 7.12 -0.39 -11.06
C LEU A 50 7.04 -1.88 -10.73
N TRP A 51 6.28 -2.22 -9.68
CA TRP A 51 6.13 -3.57 -9.16
C TRP A 51 4.66 -3.89 -8.89
N LYS A 52 4.27 -5.15 -9.07
CA LYS A 52 2.89 -5.62 -8.87
C LYS A 52 2.62 -6.11 -7.46
N THR A 53 3.61 -6.66 -6.78
CA THR A 53 3.40 -7.30 -5.47
C THR A 53 4.45 -6.91 -4.46
N CYS A 54 4.04 -6.91 -3.21
CA CYS A 54 4.90 -6.71 -2.05
C CYS A 54 4.70 -7.84 -1.06
N LYS A 55 5.78 -8.36 -0.50
CA LYS A 55 5.77 -9.23 0.67
C LYS A 55 6.21 -8.43 1.88
N LEU A 56 5.38 -8.35 2.90
CA LEU A 56 5.71 -7.70 4.16
C LEU A 56 6.33 -8.72 5.12
N HIS A 57 7.42 -8.30 5.75
CA HIS A 57 8.07 -9.04 6.83
C HIS A 57 7.62 -8.44 8.16
N LEU A 58 6.58 -8.98 8.74
CA LEU A 58 6.03 -8.49 10.01
C LEU A 58 6.90 -8.95 11.18
N LYS A 59 7.41 -7.99 11.94
CA LYS A 59 8.14 -8.27 13.17
C LYS A 59 7.17 -8.68 14.28
N GLY A 60 7.51 -9.72 15.04
CA GLY A 60 6.85 -10.05 16.30
C GLY A 60 5.90 -11.24 16.27
N HIS A 61 5.69 -11.90 15.14
CA HIS A 61 4.96 -13.17 15.11
C HIS A 61 5.89 -14.34 15.43
N VAL A 62 5.46 -15.15 16.39
CA VAL A 62 6.15 -16.36 16.85
C VAL A 62 6.21 -17.45 15.75
N SER A 63 5.40 -17.35 14.73
CA SER A 63 5.49 -18.22 13.57
C SER A 63 6.64 -17.76 12.66
N LYS A 64 7.57 -18.64 12.42
CA LYS A 64 8.70 -18.48 11.49
C LYS A 64 8.27 -18.26 10.02
N GLN A 65 7.00 -18.07 9.74
CA GLN A 65 6.49 -17.85 8.41
C GLN A 65 6.29 -16.35 8.20
N ASN A 66 7.13 -15.78 7.39
CA ASN A 66 6.93 -14.45 6.87
C ASN A 66 5.60 -14.42 6.11
N MET A 67 4.64 -13.63 6.60
CA MET A 67 3.40 -13.45 5.87
C MET A 67 3.68 -12.73 4.54
N ALA A 68 3.51 -13.46 3.47
CA ALA A 68 3.49 -12.88 2.15
C ALA A 68 2.14 -12.17 1.96
N VAL A 69 2.14 -10.86 2.01
CA VAL A 69 0.97 -10.05 1.76
C VAL A 69 1.07 -9.48 0.36
N ARG A 70 0.21 -9.90 -0.51
CA ARG A 70 0.08 -9.30 -1.84
C ARG A 70 -0.79 -8.07 -1.72
N LEU A 71 -0.18 -6.92 -1.96
CA LEU A 71 -0.81 -5.62 -1.78
C LEU A 71 -0.67 -4.77 -3.06
N ALA A 72 -1.09 -5.20 -4.17
CA ALA A 72 -1.24 -4.33 -5.33
C ALA A 72 -2.55 -4.67 -6.02
N ARG A 73 -3.15 -3.70 -6.65
CA ARG A 73 -4.28 -3.96 -7.52
C ARG A 73 -3.83 -4.87 -8.64
N TYR A 74 -4.11 -6.12 -8.48
CA TYR A 74 -3.78 -7.17 -9.40
C TYR A 74 -5.07 -7.77 -9.94
N GLU A 75 -5.20 -7.84 -11.25
CA GLU A 75 -6.26 -8.63 -11.89
C GLU A 75 -6.02 -10.10 -11.58
N SER A 76 -6.51 -10.51 -10.44
CA SER A 76 -6.41 -11.89 -10.02
C SER A 76 -7.52 -12.69 -10.69
N LYS A 77 -7.16 -13.68 -11.48
CA LYS A 77 -8.09 -14.67 -11.99
C LYS A 77 -8.82 -15.45 -10.86
N SER A 78 -8.35 -15.33 -9.62
CA SER A 78 -8.92 -16.01 -8.46
C SER A 78 -10.02 -15.23 -7.75
N GLY A 79 -10.38 -14.03 -8.20
CA GLY A 79 -11.47 -13.23 -7.63
C GLY A 79 -11.21 -12.66 -6.22
N ARG A 80 -10.02 -12.87 -5.66
CA ARG A 80 -9.63 -12.29 -4.37
C ARG A 80 -8.82 -11.02 -4.59
N ASP A 81 -9.40 -9.89 -4.25
CA ASP A 81 -8.70 -8.62 -4.26
C ASP A 81 -7.85 -8.49 -2.98
N ALA A 82 -6.54 -8.50 -3.14
CA ALA A 82 -5.57 -8.38 -2.07
C ALA A 82 -4.86 -7.00 -2.11
N SER A 83 -5.55 -5.97 -2.57
CA SER A 83 -4.98 -4.64 -2.77
C SER A 83 -5.31 -3.65 -1.65
N HIS A 84 -6.11 -4.03 -0.66
CA HIS A 84 -6.52 -3.16 0.43
C HIS A 84 -5.61 -3.31 1.64
N CYS A 85 -5.20 -2.21 2.22
CA CYS A 85 -4.31 -2.21 3.37
C CYS A 85 -4.70 -1.19 4.45
N ARG A 86 -4.27 -1.47 5.67
CA ARG A 86 -4.14 -0.48 6.73
C ARG A 86 -2.72 0.05 6.71
N TYR A 87 -2.58 1.34 6.80
CA TYR A 87 -1.28 2.00 6.85
C TYR A 87 -1.26 3.10 7.89
N GLU A 88 -0.06 3.50 8.27
CA GLU A 88 0.21 4.55 9.22
C GLU A 88 0.56 5.85 8.49
N SER A 89 -0.03 6.95 8.89
CA SER A 89 0.33 8.29 8.40
C SER A 89 0.93 9.12 9.52
N LEU A 90 1.50 10.28 9.19
CA LEU A 90 2.04 11.21 10.18
C LEU A 90 0.98 11.73 11.17
N HIS A 91 -0.29 11.69 10.80
CA HIS A 91 -1.40 12.26 11.57
C HIS A 91 -2.35 11.21 12.16
N SER A 92 -2.25 9.97 11.74
CA SER A 92 -3.13 8.89 12.19
C SER A 92 -2.47 7.53 12.08
N SER A 93 -2.63 6.71 13.10
CA SER A 93 -2.15 5.32 13.13
C SER A 93 -3.06 4.35 12.38
N THR A 94 -4.27 4.78 12.01
CA THR A 94 -5.28 3.92 11.39
C THR A 94 -5.84 4.58 10.15
N CYS A 95 -5.16 4.36 9.04
CA CYS A 95 -5.59 4.77 7.71
C CYS A 95 -5.77 3.54 6.82
N PHE A 96 -6.73 3.61 5.94
CA PHE A 96 -7.02 2.53 4.99
C PHE A 96 -6.95 3.05 3.56
N GLY A 97 -6.54 2.19 2.65
CA GLY A 97 -6.49 2.53 1.24
C GLY A 97 -6.31 1.31 0.35
N ARG A 98 -6.42 1.56 -0.94
CA ARG A 98 -6.14 0.59 -1.98
C ARG A 98 -4.80 0.89 -2.63
N VAL A 99 -3.91 -0.08 -2.67
CA VAL A 99 -2.64 0.04 -3.37
C VAL A 99 -2.88 -0.13 -4.88
N GLU A 100 -2.43 0.83 -5.66
CA GLU A 100 -2.48 0.75 -7.13
C GLU A 100 -1.27 0.01 -7.67
N PHE A 101 -0.09 0.39 -7.23
CA PHE A 101 1.17 -0.30 -7.53
C PHE A 101 2.26 0.12 -6.55
N TYR A 102 3.35 -0.64 -6.58
CA TYR A 102 4.59 -0.31 -5.89
C TYR A 102 5.61 0.21 -6.89
N PHE A 103 6.52 1.02 -6.44
CA PHE A 103 7.64 1.46 -7.24
C PHE A 103 8.90 1.67 -6.41
N SER A 104 10.03 1.57 -7.07
CA SER A 104 11.34 1.72 -6.44
C SER A 104 12.30 2.51 -7.31
N PHE A 105 13.17 3.25 -6.66
CA PHE A 105 14.35 3.86 -7.24
C PHE A 105 15.38 4.08 -6.14
N ASP A 106 16.64 3.92 -6.46
CA ASP A 106 17.71 3.87 -5.46
C ASP A 106 17.34 2.88 -4.34
N VAL A 107 17.37 3.32 -3.10
CA VAL A 107 16.97 2.53 -1.92
C VAL A 107 15.53 2.80 -1.48
N GLN A 108 14.78 3.59 -2.23
CA GLN A 108 13.41 3.97 -1.90
C GLN A 108 12.43 2.91 -2.38
N MET A 109 11.57 2.46 -1.48
CA MET A 109 10.47 1.54 -1.78
C MET A 109 9.15 2.22 -1.38
N LEU A 110 8.33 2.52 -2.38
CA LEU A 110 7.16 3.36 -2.25
C LEU A 110 5.91 2.66 -2.80
N ALA A 111 4.75 3.12 -2.35
CA ALA A 111 3.46 2.68 -2.87
C ALA A 111 2.60 3.88 -3.25
N LEU A 112 1.94 3.79 -4.40
CA LEU A 112 0.84 4.68 -4.75
C LEU A 112 -0.44 4.08 -4.23
N ILE A 113 -1.15 4.81 -3.39
CA ILE A 113 -2.41 4.38 -2.79
C ILE A 113 -3.53 5.37 -3.08
N GLN A 114 -4.72 4.85 -3.07
CA GLN A 114 -5.95 5.64 -3.01
C GLN A 114 -6.55 5.49 -1.62
N PRO A 115 -6.46 6.53 -0.76
CA PRO A 115 -6.98 6.46 0.59
C PRO A 115 -8.50 6.40 0.62
N PHE A 116 -9.04 5.67 1.60
CA PHE A 116 -10.46 5.62 1.88
C PHE A 116 -10.82 6.59 3.00
N LYS A 117 -12.00 7.18 2.88
CA LYS A 117 -12.71 7.77 4.01
C LYS A 117 -13.47 6.66 4.70
N VAL A 118 -13.27 6.51 6.00
CA VAL A 118 -13.88 5.43 6.78
C VAL A 118 -14.58 5.97 8.02
N GLN A 119 -15.61 5.25 8.45
CA GLN A 119 -16.32 5.49 9.68
C GLN A 119 -16.35 4.19 10.48
N ARG A 120 -15.98 4.24 11.74
CA ARG A 120 -16.04 3.06 12.60
C ARG A 120 -17.48 2.70 12.92
N VAL A 121 -17.83 1.45 12.68
CA VAL A 121 -19.15 0.88 12.98
C VAL A 121 -18.92 -0.43 13.75
N GLY A 122 -19.02 -0.38 15.08
CA GLY A 122 -18.69 -1.51 15.94
C GLY A 122 -17.23 -1.95 15.79
N HIS A 123 -17.01 -3.18 15.34
CA HIS A 123 -15.68 -3.74 15.09
C HIS A 123 -15.19 -3.54 13.65
N PHE A 124 -15.99 -2.94 12.79
CA PHE A 124 -15.70 -2.76 11.37
C PHE A 124 -15.50 -1.29 11.04
N TYR A 125 -14.90 -1.06 9.87
CA TYR A 125 -14.80 0.25 9.29
C TYR A 125 -15.61 0.31 8.00
N GLN A 126 -16.61 1.17 7.96
CA GLN A 126 -17.41 1.41 6.77
C GLN A 126 -16.67 2.38 5.85
N VAL A 127 -16.54 2.03 4.58
CA VAL A 127 -16.02 2.95 3.55
C VAL A 127 -17.10 3.94 3.17
N THR A 128 -16.83 5.22 3.38
CA THR A 128 -17.78 6.31 3.06
C THR A 128 -17.37 7.11 1.83
N GLY A 129 -16.19 6.87 1.31
CA GLY A 129 -15.68 7.53 0.11
C GLY A 129 -14.18 7.32 -0.08
N MET A 130 -13.64 8.00 -1.06
CA MET A 130 -12.21 7.97 -1.40
C MET A 130 -11.66 9.39 -1.45
N THR A 131 -10.37 9.54 -1.18
CA THR A 131 -9.65 10.80 -1.32
C THR A 131 -8.68 10.73 -2.50
N ALA A 132 -8.00 11.85 -2.77
CA ALA A 132 -6.99 11.91 -3.82
C ALA A 132 -5.84 10.92 -3.57
N PHE A 133 -5.22 10.45 -4.62
CA PHE A 133 -4.06 9.57 -4.56
C PHE A 133 -2.95 10.13 -3.68
N LYS A 134 -2.27 9.24 -3.01
CA LYS A 134 -1.19 9.53 -2.07
C LYS A 134 -0.04 8.56 -2.28
N VAL A 135 1.17 9.02 -2.01
CA VAL A 135 2.36 8.18 -1.96
C VAL A 135 2.72 7.93 -0.50
N ILE A 136 3.11 6.71 -0.20
CA ILE A 136 3.63 6.31 1.13
C ILE A 136 4.88 5.45 0.98
N TYR A 137 5.70 5.42 2.03
CA TYR A 137 6.74 4.41 2.15
C TYR A 137 6.13 3.04 2.44
N ILE A 138 6.72 1.98 1.91
CA ILE A 138 6.22 0.62 2.12
C ILE A 138 6.21 0.23 3.60
N HIS A 139 7.19 0.70 4.39
CA HIS A 139 7.23 0.42 5.83
C HIS A 139 6.05 1.01 6.62
N GLN A 140 5.28 1.93 6.04
CA GLN A 140 4.06 2.47 6.66
C GLN A 140 2.86 1.53 6.51
N VAL A 141 2.93 0.53 5.65
CA VAL A 141 1.89 -0.49 5.52
C VAL A 141 1.96 -1.43 6.71
N GLN A 142 0.84 -1.56 7.44
CA GLN A 142 0.77 -2.31 8.69
C GLN A 142 0.07 -3.66 8.56
N ALA A 143 -0.96 -3.74 7.73
CA ALA A 143 -1.76 -4.94 7.60
C ALA A 143 -2.50 -5.02 6.26
N LEU A 144 -2.81 -6.24 5.87
CA LEU A 144 -3.76 -6.52 4.80
C LEU A 144 -5.18 -6.48 5.38
N VAL A 145 -6.10 -5.85 4.66
CA VAL A 145 -7.51 -5.82 5.01
C VAL A 145 -8.36 -6.42 3.89
N SER A 146 -9.51 -6.94 4.26
CA SER A 146 -10.51 -7.40 3.31
C SER A 146 -11.60 -6.37 3.15
N LEU A 147 -11.97 -6.09 1.91
CA LEU A 147 -13.16 -5.32 1.59
C LEU A 147 -14.34 -6.27 1.45
N ILE A 148 -15.37 -6.06 2.23
CA ILE A 148 -16.61 -6.83 2.21
C ILE A 148 -17.73 -5.92 1.71
N ASN A 149 -18.42 -6.37 0.69
CA ASN A 149 -19.55 -5.64 0.13
C ASN A 149 -20.85 -6.24 0.69
N ASN A 150 -21.61 -5.44 1.42
CA ASN A 150 -22.96 -5.78 1.84
C ASN A 150 -23.95 -5.30 0.77
N ILE A 151 -24.36 -6.22 -0.10
CA ILE A 151 -25.22 -5.94 -1.25
C ILE A 151 -26.60 -5.40 -0.83
N SER A 152 -27.15 -5.92 0.27
CA SER A 152 -28.49 -5.53 0.74
C SER A 152 -28.54 -4.08 1.24
N GLU A 153 -27.47 -3.61 1.86
CA GLU A 153 -27.34 -2.23 2.37
C GLU A 153 -26.58 -1.30 1.43
N GLN A 154 -26.01 -1.84 0.36
CA GLN A 154 -25.11 -1.11 -0.57
C GLN A 154 -23.96 -0.42 0.16
N LYS A 155 -23.38 -1.10 1.14
CA LYS A 155 -22.27 -0.61 1.95
C LYS A 155 -21.07 -1.52 1.86
N GLU A 156 -19.90 -0.92 1.91
CA GLU A 156 -18.61 -1.62 1.93
C GLU A 156 -17.97 -1.48 3.29
N TYR A 157 -17.43 -2.57 3.80
CA TYR A 157 -16.76 -2.64 5.11
C TYR A 157 -15.36 -3.20 4.97
N LEU A 158 -14.45 -2.67 5.77
CA LEU A 158 -13.08 -3.15 5.90
C LEU A 158 -12.92 -3.97 7.18
N ILE A 159 -12.33 -5.15 7.01
CA ILE A 159 -12.01 -6.08 8.11
C ILE A 159 -10.53 -6.40 8.04
N GLU A 160 -9.81 -6.20 9.13
CA GLU A 160 -8.43 -6.65 9.21
C GLU A 160 -8.36 -8.18 9.17
N ARG A 161 -7.46 -8.68 8.34
CA ARG A 161 -7.14 -10.10 8.35
C ARG A 161 -6.18 -10.35 9.51
N ASP A 162 -6.68 -11.02 10.53
CA ASP A 162 -5.81 -11.53 11.58
C ASP A 162 -5.07 -12.76 11.04
N SER A 163 -3.76 -12.69 11.07
CA SER A 163 -2.90 -13.80 10.65
C SER A 163 -3.10 -15.06 11.49
N ALA A 164 -3.63 -14.92 12.71
CA ALA A 164 -3.92 -16.06 13.57
C ALA A 164 -5.12 -16.89 13.14
N ILE A 165 -5.96 -16.38 12.24
CA ILE A 165 -7.18 -17.04 11.77
C ILE A 165 -6.97 -17.74 10.41
N LEU A 166 -5.84 -17.54 9.77
CA LEU A 166 -5.52 -18.16 8.49
C LEU A 166 -4.89 -19.55 8.72
N PHE A 167 -5.70 -20.50 9.01
CA PHE A 167 -5.33 -21.91 8.98
C PHE A 167 -5.56 -22.50 7.61
#